data_ebce17dffd350c5320e6001210fd04f6
#
_entry.id   ebce17dffd350c5320e6001210fd04f6
#
_cell.length_a   1.000
_cell.length_b   1.000
_cell.length_c   1.000
_cell.angle_alpha   90.00
_cell.angle_beta   90.00
_cell.angle_gamma   90.00
#
_symmetry.space_group_name_H-M   'P 1'
#
loop_
_entity.id
_entity.type
_entity.pdbx_description
1 polymer ?
#
loop_
_entity_poly.entity_id
_entity_poly.type
_entity_poly.pdbx_seq_one_letter_code
_entity_poly.pdbx_strand_id
1 'polypeptide(L)'
;LPRGWALCNGALLAIAQNQALFSLVGTTYGGNGTTTFGLPNLQSRAPVHPGNEIIQGQQGGTETVTLISSEVPQHVHTVNASAGAVTGGSPSGTYLTTQPTEAMYTIAANANAQMGGLALSNGSQPHTNIQPYQVVSFCIALQGVFPSRN
;
A
#
# COMPACT_ATOMS: atom_id res chain seq x y z
N LEU A 1 -17.91 6.74 -24.96
CA LEU A 1 -16.95 5.95 -25.75
C LEU A 1 -17.21 6.18 -27.23
N PRO A 2 -16.18 6.39 -28.08
CA PRO A 2 -16.35 6.41 -29.53
C PRO A 2 -16.83 5.03 -30.03
N ARG A 3 -17.55 5.02 -31.18
CA ARG A 3 -17.95 3.76 -31.80
C ARG A 3 -16.71 2.95 -32.19
N GLY A 4 -16.74 1.63 -32.00
CA GLY A 4 -15.61 0.73 -32.31
C GLY A 4 -14.47 0.77 -31.33
N TRP A 5 -14.69 1.35 -30.13
CA TRP A 5 -13.72 1.37 -29.02
C TRP A 5 -14.27 0.68 -27.77
N ALA A 6 -13.42 0.08 -26.98
CA ALA A 6 -13.75 -0.49 -25.68
C ALA A 6 -12.90 0.15 -24.58
N LEU A 7 -13.44 0.17 -23.35
CA LEU A 7 -12.70 0.61 -22.17
C LEU A 7 -11.63 -0.42 -21.80
N CYS A 8 -10.47 0.07 -21.36
CA CYS A 8 -9.42 -0.76 -20.77
C CYS A 8 -9.74 -1.05 -19.29
N ASN A 9 -10.79 -1.85 -19.06
CA ASN A 9 -11.32 -2.20 -17.73
C ASN A 9 -11.25 -3.70 -17.42
N GLY A 10 -10.48 -4.46 -18.20
CA GLY A 10 -10.33 -5.90 -18.02
C GLY A 10 -11.48 -6.75 -18.56
N ALA A 11 -12.38 -6.17 -19.36
CA ALA A 11 -13.51 -6.90 -19.95
C ALA A 11 -13.03 -8.06 -20.82
N LEU A 12 -13.78 -9.18 -20.76
CA LEU A 12 -13.57 -10.32 -21.66
C LEU A 12 -14.38 -10.13 -22.94
N LEU A 13 -13.71 -10.26 -24.07
CA LEU A 13 -14.31 -10.17 -25.40
C LEU A 13 -14.32 -11.52 -26.10
N ALA A 14 -15.35 -11.74 -26.95
CA ALA A 14 -15.43 -12.93 -27.79
C ALA A 14 -14.42 -12.82 -28.94
N ILE A 15 -13.58 -13.87 -29.11
CA ILE A 15 -12.59 -13.94 -30.19
C ILE A 15 -13.25 -13.89 -31.56
N ALA A 16 -14.38 -14.60 -31.73
CA ALA A 16 -15.09 -14.67 -32.99
C ALA A 16 -15.47 -13.29 -33.57
N GLN A 17 -15.73 -12.32 -32.72
CA GLN A 17 -16.12 -10.96 -33.11
C GLN A 17 -14.95 -9.97 -33.16
N ASN A 18 -13.77 -10.33 -32.64
CA ASN A 18 -12.61 -9.45 -32.43
C ASN A 18 -11.30 -10.12 -32.85
N GLN A 19 -11.31 -10.93 -33.91
CA GLN A 19 -10.16 -11.76 -34.32
C GLN A 19 -8.89 -10.94 -34.58
N ALA A 20 -9.04 -9.76 -35.22
CA ALA A 20 -7.92 -8.89 -35.53
C ALA A 20 -7.23 -8.38 -34.24
N LEU A 21 -8.01 -7.93 -33.25
CA LEU A 21 -7.46 -7.49 -31.96
C LEU A 21 -6.86 -8.67 -31.20
N PHE A 22 -7.52 -9.83 -31.18
CA PHE A 22 -6.98 -11.03 -30.55
C PHE A 22 -5.63 -11.46 -31.14
N SER A 23 -5.45 -11.34 -32.48
CA SER A 23 -4.16 -11.65 -33.11
C SER A 23 -3.00 -10.80 -32.61
N LEU A 24 -3.26 -9.58 -32.11
CA LEU A 24 -2.26 -8.67 -31.57
C LEU A 24 -2.01 -8.86 -30.08
N VAL A 25 -3.07 -8.99 -29.27
CA VAL A 25 -2.95 -9.01 -27.81
C VAL A 25 -2.93 -10.41 -27.21
N GLY A 26 -3.49 -11.39 -27.96
CA GLY A 26 -3.56 -12.79 -27.48
C GLY A 26 -4.29 -12.88 -26.14
N THR A 27 -3.74 -13.72 -25.24
CA THR A 27 -4.22 -13.92 -23.87
C THR A 27 -3.40 -13.15 -22.82
N THR A 28 -2.61 -12.17 -23.25
CA THR A 28 -1.71 -11.39 -22.39
C THR A 28 -2.43 -10.76 -21.18
N TYR A 29 -3.68 -10.36 -21.36
CA TYR A 29 -4.49 -9.72 -20.32
C TYR A 29 -5.61 -10.63 -19.78
N GLY A 30 -5.58 -11.94 -20.11
CA GLY A 30 -6.54 -12.93 -19.65
C GLY A 30 -7.42 -13.50 -20.75
N GLY A 31 -8.44 -14.26 -20.32
CA GLY A 31 -9.31 -15.04 -21.21
C GLY A 31 -8.82 -16.47 -21.38
N ASN A 32 -9.62 -17.31 -22.05
CA ASN A 32 -9.28 -18.73 -22.24
C ASN A 32 -8.54 -19.03 -23.55
N GLY A 33 -8.35 -18.05 -24.44
CA GLY A 33 -7.65 -18.18 -25.71
C GLY A 33 -8.37 -19.01 -26.77
N THR A 34 -9.55 -19.55 -26.45
CA THR A 34 -10.36 -20.37 -27.38
C THR A 34 -11.63 -19.63 -27.80
N THR A 35 -12.36 -19.08 -26.85
CA THR A 35 -13.60 -18.34 -27.10
C THR A 35 -13.51 -16.90 -26.65
N THR A 36 -12.69 -16.59 -25.65
CA THR A 36 -12.55 -15.26 -25.06
C THR A 36 -11.09 -14.86 -24.86
N PHE A 37 -10.86 -13.55 -24.85
CA PHE A 37 -9.61 -12.90 -24.45
C PHE A 37 -9.91 -11.67 -23.62
N GLY A 38 -8.96 -11.24 -22.77
CA GLY A 38 -9.08 -10.09 -21.90
C GLY A 38 -8.54 -8.82 -22.51
N LEU A 39 -9.17 -7.69 -22.20
CA LEU A 39 -8.61 -6.37 -22.41
C LEU A 39 -7.71 -5.94 -21.24
N PRO A 40 -6.76 -5.02 -21.46
CA PRO A 40 -6.00 -4.42 -20.35
C PRO A 40 -6.94 -3.84 -19.29
N ASN A 41 -6.57 -3.97 -18.03
CA ASN A 41 -7.26 -3.29 -16.92
C ASN A 41 -6.38 -2.15 -16.39
N LEU A 42 -6.74 -0.92 -16.74
CA LEU A 42 -6.05 0.30 -16.29
C LEU A 42 -6.82 1.07 -15.21
N GLN A 43 -7.86 0.46 -14.61
CA GLN A 43 -8.57 1.05 -13.48
C GLN A 43 -7.64 1.12 -12.27
N SER A 44 -7.48 2.30 -11.68
CA SER A 44 -6.55 2.60 -10.58
C SER A 44 -5.09 2.23 -10.87
N ARG A 45 -4.68 2.16 -12.15
CA ARG A 45 -3.33 1.75 -12.56
C ARG A 45 -2.69 2.77 -13.47
N ALA A 46 -1.42 3.07 -13.23
CA ALA A 46 -0.59 3.83 -14.15
C ALA A 46 -0.02 2.88 -15.22
N PRO A 47 -0.12 3.21 -16.52
CA PRO A 47 0.54 2.44 -17.57
C PRO A 47 2.06 2.61 -17.47
N VAL A 48 2.78 1.51 -17.58
CA VAL A 48 4.24 1.45 -17.55
C VAL A 48 4.72 0.74 -18.81
N HIS A 49 5.84 1.21 -19.38
CA HIS A 49 6.46 0.57 -20.53
C HIS A 49 7.19 -0.71 -20.11
N PRO A 50 7.08 -1.82 -20.88
CA PRO A 50 7.83 -3.05 -20.61
C PRO A 50 9.35 -2.80 -20.57
N GLY A 51 10.05 -3.50 -19.68
CA GLY A 51 11.49 -3.41 -19.51
C GLY A 51 12.08 -4.75 -19.05
N ASN A 52 13.32 -4.73 -18.57
CA ASN A 52 14.02 -5.96 -18.19
C ASN A 52 13.32 -6.72 -17.05
N GLU A 53 12.66 -6.01 -16.14
CA GLU A 53 12.02 -6.59 -14.95
C GLU A 53 10.49 -6.60 -15.04
N ILE A 54 9.92 -5.86 -15.98
CA ILE A 54 8.47 -5.72 -16.14
C ILE A 54 8.08 -6.17 -17.54
N ILE A 55 7.30 -7.24 -17.60
CA ILE A 55 6.83 -7.79 -18.87
C ILE A 55 5.43 -7.26 -19.23
N GLN A 56 5.10 -7.29 -20.52
CA GLN A 56 3.79 -6.87 -20.99
C GLN A 56 2.66 -7.70 -20.34
N GLY A 57 1.63 -7.02 -19.84
CA GLY A 57 0.50 -7.63 -19.15
C GLY A 57 0.70 -7.83 -17.65
N GLN A 58 1.92 -7.66 -17.13
CA GLN A 58 2.19 -7.75 -15.72
C GLN A 58 1.48 -6.63 -14.94
N GLN A 59 0.96 -6.99 -13.77
CA GLN A 59 0.34 -6.06 -12.84
C GLN A 59 1.15 -6.04 -11.54
N GLY A 60 1.28 -4.88 -10.94
CA GLY A 60 2.02 -4.71 -9.68
C GLY A 60 1.54 -3.49 -8.89
N GLY A 61 2.12 -3.32 -7.70
CA GLY A 61 1.78 -2.25 -6.77
C GLY A 61 0.49 -2.51 -5.99
N THR A 62 0.25 -1.66 -4.99
CA THR A 62 -0.92 -1.70 -4.11
C THR A 62 -1.50 -0.31 -3.91
N GLU A 63 -2.83 -0.20 -3.85
CA GLU A 63 -3.54 1.06 -3.60
C GLU A 63 -3.47 1.51 -2.14
N THR A 64 -3.30 0.56 -1.24
CA THR A 64 -3.19 0.81 0.20
C THR A 64 -1.99 0.07 0.77
N VAL A 65 -1.36 0.67 1.77
CA VAL A 65 -0.24 0.07 2.51
C VAL A 65 -0.54 0.14 3.99
N THR A 66 -0.25 -0.95 4.70
CA THR A 66 -0.22 -1.02 6.16
C THR A 66 1.21 -1.26 6.57
N LEU A 67 1.80 -0.31 7.29
CA LEU A 67 3.17 -0.46 7.77
C LEU A 67 3.27 -1.56 8.82
N ILE A 68 4.23 -2.44 8.66
CA ILE A 68 4.62 -3.43 9.66
C ILE A 68 5.82 -2.92 10.48
N SER A 69 6.09 -3.54 11.61
CA SER A 69 7.13 -3.08 12.55
C SER A 69 8.53 -3.02 11.93
N SER A 70 8.82 -3.84 10.92
CA SER A 70 10.10 -3.83 10.21
C SER A 70 10.24 -2.68 9.19
N GLU A 71 9.14 -2.04 8.83
CA GLU A 71 9.10 -0.92 7.87
C GLU A 71 9.10 0.44 8.58
N VAL A 72 8.95 0.44 9.91
CA VAL A 72 9.03 1.63 10.74
C VAL A 72 10.46 1.77 11.28
N PRO A 73 11.11 2.94 11.12
CA PRO A 73 12.43 3.16 11.70
C PRO A 73 12.45 2.87 13.19
N GLN A 74 13.47 2.15 13.66
CA GLN A 74 13.64 1.90 15.08
C GLN A 74 13.87 3.22 15.82
N HIS A 75 13.08 3.45 16.81
CA HIS A 75 13.22 4.60 17.71
C HIS A 75 12.91 4.19 19.13
N VAL A 76 13.40 4.96 20.13
CA VAL A 76 13.18 4.74 21.56
C VAL A 76 12.57 5.99 22.17
N HIS A 77 11.68 5.79 23.11
CA HIS A 77 11.15 6.86 23.96
C HIS A 77 11.88 6.78 25.29
N THR A 78 12.56 7.86 25.67
CA THR A 78 13.20 7.97 26.98
C THR A 78 12.26 8.68 27.94
N VAL A 79 12.06 8.10 29.12
CA VAL A 79 11.40 8.79 30.22
C VAL A 79 12.47 9.57 30.98
N ASN A 80 12.36 10.88 30.97
CA ASN A 80 13.28 11.72 31.72
C ASN A 80 13.05 11.56 33.23
N ALA A 81 14.11 11.40 33.98
CA ALA A 81 14.08 11.37 35.42
C ALA A 81 15.09 12.38 35.98
N SER A 82 14.89 12.83 37.23
CA SER A 82 15.77 13.74 37.94
C SER A 82 16.50 13.01 39.07
N ALA A 83 17.75 13.35 39.29
CA ALA A 83 18.51 12.94 40.48
C ALA A 83 18.40 13.95 41.62
N GLY A 84 17.62 15.01 41.45
CA GLY A 84 17.42 16.07 42.47
C GLY A 84 16.41 15.67 43.56
N ALA A 85 16.36 16.47 44.61
CA ALA A 85 15.42 16.28 45.71
C ALA A 85 13.96 16.41 45.27
N VAL A 86 13.06 15.67 45.90
CA VAL A 86 11.61 15.78 45.69
C VAL A 86 11.13 17.15 46.12
N THR A 87 10.47 17.86 45.23
CA THR A 87 9.97 19.22 45.47
C THR A 87 8.45 19.31 45.48
N GLY A 88 7.73 18.23 45.16
CA GLY A 88 6.26 18.26 45.12
C GLY A 88 5.63 16.87 44.97
N GLY A 89 4.37 16.77 45.37
CA GLY A 89 3.55 15.56 45.28
C GLY A 89 2.67 15.46 44.04
N SER A 90 2.76 16.39 43.07
CA SER A 90 1.99 16.37 41.85
C SER A 90 2.84 15.92 40.66
N PRO A 91 2.37 14.99 39.83
CA PRO A 91 3.11 14.57 38.64
C PRO A 91 3.06 15.60 37.48
N SER A 92 2.25 16.63 37.60
CA SER A 92 2.11 17.65 36.56
C SER A 92 3.32 18.58 36.53
N GLY A 93 4.04 18.61 35.40
CA GLY A 93 5.21 19.45 35.19
C GLY A 93 6.46 19.01 35.96
N THR A 94 6.48 17.79 36.48
CA THR A 94 7.61 17.24 37.26
C THR A 94 8.16 15.96 36.62
N TYR A 95 9.41 15.61 37.00
CA TYR A 95 10.04 14.39 36.58
C TYR A 95 10.05 13.38 37.74
N LEU A 96 10.10 12.08 37.39
CA LEU A 96 10.42 11.05 38.36
C LEU A 96 11.80 11.34 39.01
N THR A 97 11.91 11.22 40.29
CA THR A 97 13.18 11.47 41.03
C THR A 97 13.53 10.32 41.94
N THR A 98 14.80 10.18 42.25
CA THR A 98 15.31 9.22 43.23
C THR A 98 15.34 9.83 44.61
N GLN A 99 14.82 9.12 45.62
CA GLN A 99 14.96 9.46 47.03
C GLN A 99 16.00 8.56 47.69
N PRO A 100 16.94 9.11 48.43
CA PRO A 100 17.97 8.28 49.11
C PRO A 100 17.43 7.45 50.28
N THR A 101 16.20 7.77 50.76
CA THR A 101 15.62 7.11 51.95
C THR A 101 14.41 6.23 51.65
N GLU A 102 13.86 6.28 50.45
CA GLU A 102 12.71 5.44 50.04
C GLU A 102 13.00 4.75 48.72
N ALA A 103 12.76 3.45 48.65
CA ALA A 103 12.91 2.67 47.43
C ALA A 103 11.78 2.98 46.48
N MET A 104 12.08 3.71 45.40
CA MET A 104 11.12 3.98 44.31
C MET A 104 11.03 2.85 43.27
N TYR A 105 11.82 1.79 43.46
CA TYR A 105 11.86 0.63 42.56
C TYR A 105 11.67 -0.65 43.32
N THR A 106 10.96 -1.61 42.74
CA THR A 106 10.81 -2.96 43.26
C THR A 106 11.39 -3.98 42.29
N ILE A 107 11.68 -5.19 42.77
CA ILE A 107 12.05 -6.30 41.89
C ILE A 107 10.89 -6.69 40.99
N ALA A 108 11.19 -7.21 39.77
CA ALA A 108 10.21 -7.56 38.77
C ALA A 108 9.11 -8.55 39.28
N ALA A 109 9.45 -9.42 40.25
CA ALA A 109 8.49 -10.34 40.86
C ALA A 109 7.35 -9.63 41.64
N ASN A 110 7.55 -8.38 42.06
CA ASN A 110 6.57 -7.58 42.81
C ASN A 110 5.85 -6.56 41.91
N ALA A 111 6.07 -6.60 40.59
CA ALA A 111 5.41 -5.71 39.63
C ALA A 111 3.93 -6.12 39.48
N ASN A 112 3.05 -5.36 40.15
CA ASN A 112 1.60 -5.58 40.16
C ASN A 112 0.80 -4.47 39.47
N ALA A 113 1.48 -3.50 38.87
CA ALA A 113 0.88 -2.40 38.12
C ALA A 113 1.76 -2.01 36.94
N GLN A 114 1.13 -1.59 35.85
CA GLN A 114 1.81 -0.98 34.73
C GLN A 114 1.76 0.54 34.84
N MET A 115 2.87 1.22 34.54
CA MET A 115 2.80 2.67 34.33
C MET A 115 1.86 2.98 33.16
N GLY A 116 0.95 3.88 33.36
CA GLY A 116 0.00 4.33 32.33
C GLY A 116 0.75 4.80 31.09
N GLY A 117 0.41 4.17 30.00
CA GLY A 117 0.80 4.32 28.63
C GLY A 117 1.81 5.37 28.22
N LEU A 118 3.01 4.93 27.93
CA LEU A 118 3.68 5.46 26.75
C LEU A 118 2.74 5.16 25.56
N ALA A 119 2.25 6.21 24.90
CA ALA A 119 1.33 6.03 23.79
C ALA A 119 1.97 5.08 22.78
N LEU A 120 1.30 3.97 22.52
CA LEU A 120 1.66 3.11 21.41
C LEU A 120 1.63 3.97 20.15
N SER A 121 2.73 4.03 19.41
CA SER A 121 2.70 4.61 18.07
C SER A 121 1.70 3.78 17.27
N ASN A 122 0.56 4.35 16.98
CA ASN A 122 -0.48 3.70 16.22
C ASN A 122 -0.06 3.60 14.75
N GLY A 123 0.64 2.48 14.40
CA GLY A 123 0.98 2.18 13.02
C GLY A 123 0.22 0.96 12.61
N SER A 124 -0.84 0.62 12.39
CA SER A 124 -1.47 -0.60 11.93
C SER A 124 -2.71 -0.34 11.08
N GLN A 125 -2.96 0.94 10.79
CA GLN A 125 -4.08 1.31 9.91
C GLN A 125 -3.57 1.45 8.48
N PRO A 126 -4.26 0.86 7.51
CA PRO A 126 -3.93 1.04 6.11
C PRO A 126 -4.11 2.52 5.72
N HIS A 127 -3.16 3.03 4.96
CA HIS A 127 -3.24 4.36 4.36
C HIS A 127 -3.16 4.25 2.85
N THR A 128 -3.67 5.26 2.14
CA THR A 128 -3.61 5.30 0.69
C THR A 128 -2.17 5.47 0.21
N ASN A 129 -1.79 4.66 -0.78
CA ASN A 129 -0.49 4.73 -1.46
C ASN A 129 -0.63 5.33 -2.87
N ILE A 130 -1.82 5.81 -3.22
CA ILE A 130 -2.09 6.39 -4.53
C ILE A 130 -1.54 7.82 -4.55
N GLN A 131 -0.66 8.09 -5.52
CA GLN A 131 -0.17 9.45 -5.78
C GLN A 131 -1.31 10.38 -6.23
N PRO A 132 -1.15 11.72 -6.17
CA PRO A 132 -2.12 12.63 -6.75
C PRO A 132 -2.40 12.28 -8.21
N TYR A 133 -3.67 12.18 -8.59
CA TYR A 133 -4.08 11.70 -9.90
C TYR A 133 -5.21 12.53 -10.49
N GLN A 134 -5.32 12.45 -11.82
CA GLN A 134 -6.49 12.90 -12.55
C GLN A 134 -7.05 11.74 -13.35
N VAL A 135 -8.36 11.54 -13.25
CA VAL A 135 -9.02 10.42 -13.92
C VAL A 135 -9.18 10.73 -15.40
N VAL A 136 -8.68 9.83 -16.24
CA VAL A 136 -8.91 9.80 -17.69
C VAL A 136 -9.33 8.40 -18.09
N SER A 137 -10.13 8.28 -19.17
CA SER A 137 -10.56 6.98 -19.66
C SER A 137 -9.60 6.47 -20.72
N PHE A 138 -8.99 5.33 -20.47
CA PHE A 138 -8.20 4.59 -21.46
C PHE A 138 -9.11 3.69 -22.29
N CYS A 139 -8.98 3.78 -23.61
CA CYS A 139 -9.78 3.01 -24.55
C CYS A 139 -8.89 2.33 -25.57
N ILE A 140 -9.29 1.15 -26.03
CA ILE A 140 -8.64 0.39 -27.10
C ILE A 140 -9.57 0.28 -28.30
N ALA A 141 -9.02 0.45 -29.51
CA ALA A 141 -9.79 0.29 -30.74
C ALA A 141 -10.09 -1.20 -30.99
N LEU A 142 -11.33 -1.52 -31.28
CA LEU A 142 -11.77 -2.87 -31.65
C LEU A 142 -11.70 -3.09 -33.16
N GLN A 143 -11.73 -2.01 -33.94
CA GLN A 143 -11.74 -2.02 -35.40
C GLN A 143 -10.80 -0.95 -35.95
N GLY A 144 -10.19 -1.22 -37.09
CA GLY A 144 -9.24 -0.31 -37.74
C GLY A 144 -8.18 -1.07 -38.53
N VAL A 145 -7.23 -0.34 -39.09
CA VAL A 145 -6.03 -0.91 -39.69
C VAL A 145 -5.05 -1.23 -38.59
N PHE A 146 -4.79 -2.50 -38.33
CA PHE A 146 -3.90 -2.96 -37.29
C PHE A 146 -2.45 -3.03 -37.81
N PRO A 147 -1.45 -2.60 -36.99
CA PRO A 147 -0.07 -2.76 -37.38
C PRO A 147 0.30 -4.24 -37.53
N SER A 148 1.16 -4.56 -38.48
CA SER A 148 1.78 -5.87 -38.57
C SER A 148 2.63 -6.11 -37.30
N ARG A 149 2.56 -7.30 -36.76
CA ARG A 149 3.43 -7.69 -35.66
C ARG A 149 4.81 -8.00 -36.23
N ASN A 150 5.82 -7.20 -35.87
CA ASN A 150 7.22 -7.48 -36.21
C ASN A 150 7.81 -8.47 -35.22
#